data_ef09d8a273755f8acd28c343afbcc0da
#
_entry.id   ef09d8a273755f8acd28c343afbcc0da
#
_cell.length_a   1.000
_cell.length_b   1.000
_cell.length_c   1.000
_cell.angle_alpha   90.00
_cell.angle_beta   90.00
_cell.angle_gamma   90.00
#
_symmetry.space_group_name_H-M   'P 1'
#
loop_
_entity.id
_entity.type
_entity.pdbx_description
1 polymer ?
#
loop_
_entity_poly.entity_id
_entity_poly.type
_entity_poly.pdbx_seq_one_letter_code
_entity_poly.pdbx_strand_id
1 'polypeptide(L)'
;FEKKVLKDDELIFLAKKYKIIFDENAKKIYFDKDKIICQNKAKLDLFLRQNAKKIFTFYLKKWSKKTGLFYTHLSIKNMKTRWGSCNHNKAYINLNLKLIQKSLRAIEYVILHEISHLKFPNHSKEFYTFIEHFMSDFRQREKEFLS
;
A
#
# COMPACT_ATOMS: atom_id res chain seq x y z
N PHE A 1 -9.50 -1.19 12.67
CA PHE A 1 -8.19 -0.70 12.19
C PHE A 1 -7.19 -0.79 13.34
N GLU A 2 -6.43 -1.87 13.36
CA GLU A 2 -5.43 -2.09 14.39
C GLU A 2 -4.09 -1.47 13.99
N LYS A 3 -3.46 -0.78 14.93
CA LYS A 3 -2.12 -0.23 14.74
C LYS A 3 -1.14 -1.14 15.47
N LYS A 4 -0.12 -1.63 14.76
CA LYS A 4 1.01 -2.27 15.41
C LYS A 4 1.79 -1.22 16.20
N VAL A 5 2.04 -1.50 17.48
CA VAL A 5 2.86 -0.63 18.31
C VAL A 5 4.32 -0.86 17.92
N LEU A 6 4.97 0.18 17.44
CA LEU A 6 6.38 0.19 17.09
C LEU A 6 7.14 1.05 18.09
N LYS A 7 8.39 0.69 18.36
CA LYS A 7 9.30 1.58 19.06
C LYS A 7 9.70 2.74 18.14
N ASP A 8 10.13 3.85 18.72
CA ASP A 8 10.48 5.06 17.96
C ASP A 8 11.58 4.84 16.92
N ASP A 9 12.45 3.84 17.15
CA ASP A 9 13.56 3.49 16.25
C ASP A 9 13.27 2.29 15.36
N GLU A 10 11.99 1.92 15.22
CA GLU A 10 11.58 0.78 14.41
C GLU A 10 10.73 1.20 13.22
N LEU A 11 10.88 0.48 12.11
CA LEU A 11 10.14 0.67 10.88
C LEU A 11 9.70 -0.69 10.34
N ILE A 12 8.44 -0.78 9.88
CA ILE A 12 8.00 -1.91 9.07
C ILE A 12 7.93 -1.44 7.61
N PHE A 13 8.61 -2.16 6.74
CA PHE A 13 8.63 -1.89 5.30
C PHE A 13 8.48 -3.22 4.57
N LEU A 14 7.43 -3.33 3.75
CA LEU A 14 7.07 -4.54 2.98
C LEU A 14 7.08 -5.81 3.85
N ALA A 15 6.38 -5.74 4.97
CA ALA A 15 6.17 -6.81 5.94
C ALA A 15 7.42 -7.21 6.74
N LYS A 16 8.51 -6.45 6.66
CA LYS A 16 9.72 -6.72 7.43
C LYS A 16 10.02 -5.56 8.38
N LYS A 17 10.40 -5.90 9.61
CA LYS A 17 10.79 -4.93 10.62
C LYS A 17 12.27 -4.59 10.49
N TYR A 18 12.58 -3.29 10.50
CA TYR A 18 13.93 -2.75 10.45
C TYR A 18 14.17 -1.84 11.65
N LYS A 19 15.38 -1.84 12.16
CA LYS A 19 15.85 -0.84 13.10
C LYS A 19 16.34 0.37 12.32
N ILE A 20 15.87 1.57 12.70
CA ILE A 20 16.29 2.81 12.07
C ILE A 20 17.60 3.28 12.70
N ILE A 21 18.61 3.49 11.87
CA ILE A 21 19.88 4.07 12.28
C ILE A 21 20.03 5.42 11.58
N PHE A 22 20.10 6.49 12.37
CA PHE A 22 20.37 7.82 11.83
C PHE A 22 21.86 8.07 11.81
N ASP A 23 22.37 8.38 10.62
CA ASP A 23 23.78 8.72 10.39
C ASP A 23 23.79 9.98 9.52
N GLU A 24 24.11 11.13 10.13
CA GLU A 24 24.11 12.43 9.45
C GLU A 24 25.09 12.50 8.27
N ASN A 25 26.06 11.58 8.21
CA ASN A 25 27.02 11.48 7.10
C ASN A 25 26.53 10.57 5.97
N ALA A 26 25.39 9.89 6.15
CA ALA A 26 24.84 9.01 5.12
C ALA A 26 24.34 9.82 3.92
N LYS A 27 24.92 9.59 2.74
CA LYS A 27 24.54 10.28 1.50
C LYS A 27 23.29 9.69 0.87
N LYS A 28 23.02 8.40 1.14
CA LYS A 28 21.87 7.66 0.60
C LYS A 28 21.25 6.85 1.71
N ILE A 29 19.95 6.56 1.55
CA ILE A 29 19.29 5.56 2.38
C ILE A 29 19.66 4.18 1.85
N TYR A 30 20.04 3.29 2.75
CA TYR A 30 20.35 1.91 2.40
C TYR A 30 19.94 0.95 3.50
N PHE A 31 19.70 -0.29 3.10
CA PHE A 31 19.37 -1.39 4.00
C PHE A 31 20.62 -2.21 4.26
N ASP A 32 20.83 -2.57 5.52
CA ASP A 32 21.89 -3.48 5.95
C ASP A 32 21.27 -4.50 6.91
N LYS A 33 21.00 -5.72 6.40
CA LYS A 33 20.32 -6.79 7.14
C LYS A 33 18.96 -6.32 7.67
N ASP A 34 18.82 -6.23 8.99
CA ASP A 34 17.61 -5.79 9.69
C ASP A 34 17.61 -4.30 10.06
N LYS A 35 18.51 -3.52 9.43
CA LYS A 35 18.66 -2.09 9.69
C LYS A 35 18.40 -1.28 8.43
N ILE A 36 17.85 -0.10 8.62
CA ILE A 36 17.76 0.93 7.59
C ILE A 36 18.56 2.14 8.05
N ILE A 37 19.51 2.57 7.25
CA ILE A 37 20.39 3.68 7.55
C ILE A 37 19.97 4.89 6.73
N CYS A 38 19.71 6.01 7.39
CA CYS A 38 19.28 7.25 6.77
C CYS A 38 19.87 8.46 7.50
N GLN A 39 19.95 9.58 6.79
CA GLN A 39 20.54 10.79 7.32
C GLN A 39 19.70 11.39 8.46
N ASN A 40 18.38 11.49 8.25
CA ASN A 40 17.45 12.07 9.21
C ASN A 40 16.03 11.61 8.91
N LYS A 41 15.09 12.00 9.78
CA LYS A 41 13.70 11.60 9.66
C LYS A 41 13.03 12.15 8.39
N ALA A 42 13.33 13.38 8.00
CA ALA A 42 12.75 13.99 6.79
C ALA A 42 13.12 13.18 5.54
N LYS A 43 14.37 12.72 5.44
CA LYS A 43 14.84 11.87 4.35
C LYS A 43 14.14 10.51 4.36
N LEU A 44 13.93 9.94 5.54
CA LEU A 44 13.22 8.68 5.68
C LEU A 44 11.76 8.81 5.22
N ASP A 45 11.07 9.85 5.65
CA ASP A 45 9.67 10.09 5.27
C ASP A 45 9.55 10.27 3.74
N LEU A 46 10.48 11.00 3.15
CA LEU A 46 10.51 11.18 1.69
C LEU A 46 10.73 9.86 0.96
N PHE A 47 11.65 9.04 1.46
CA PHE A 47 11.92 7.71 0.91
C PHE A 47 10.67 6.83 0.94
N LEU A 48 9.94 6.80 2.05
CA LEU A 48 8.74 6.01 2.19
C LEU A 48 7.64 6.46 1.22
N ARG A 49 7.44 7.78 1.08
CA ARG A 49 6.47 8.33 0.14
C ARG A 49 6.81 8.04 -1.31
N GLN A 50 8.06 8.16 -1.68
CA GLN A 50 8.52 7.88 -3.05
C GLN A 50 8.35 6.40 -3.39
N ASN A 51 8.68 5.51 -2.46
CA ASN A 51 8.51 4.07 -2.66
C ASN A 51 7.04 3.67 -2.71
N ALA A 52 6.21 4.25 -1.84
CA ALA A 52 4.77 4.01 -1.86
C ALA A 52 4.18 4.42 -3.21
N LYS A 53 4.49 5.62 -3.69
CA LYS A 53 4.01 6.09 -4.99
C LYS A 53 4.43 5.16 -6.13
N LYS A 54 5.68 4.74 -6.12
CA LYS A 54 6.24 3.86 -7.15
C LYS A 54 5.54 2.49 -7.16
N ILE A 55 5.40 1.86 -5.99
CA ILE A 55 4.80 0.54 -5.84
C ILE A 55 3.30 0.60 -6.14
N PHE A 56 2.60 1.56 -5.56
CA PHE A 56 1.14 1.68 -5.73
C PHE A 56 0.79 1.98 -7.20
N THR A 57 1.53 2.87 -7.84
CA THR A 57 1.32 3.20 -9.25
C THR A 57 1.56 1.99 -10.15
N PHE A 58 2.59 1.19 -9.84
CA PHE A 58 2.87 -0.03 -10.58
C PHE A 58 1.67 -0.99 -10.57
N TYR A 59 1.12 -1.26 -9.38
CA TYR A 59 -0.01 -2.18 -9.27
C TYR A 59 -1.33 -1.58 -9.79
N LEU A 60 -1.53 -0.28 -9.61
CA LEU A 60 -2.69 0.41 -10.19
C LEU A 60 -2.71 0.30 -11.71
N LYS A 61 -1.57 0.51 -12.36
CA LYS A 61 -1.45 0.37 -13.81
C LYS A 61 -1.66 -1.07 -14.26
N LYS A 62 -1.06 -2.03 -13.54
CA LYS A 62 -1.21 -3.45 -13.82
C LYS A 62 -2.68 -3.86 -13.81
N TRP A 63 -3.40 -3.53 -12.74
CA TRP A 63 -4.77 -3.97 -12.56
C TRP A 63 -5.77 -3.14 -13.37
N SER A 64 -5.50 -1.87 -13.64
CA SER A 64 -6.29 -1.09 -14.58
C SER A 64 -6.25 -1.73 -15.97
N LYS A 65 -5.07 -2.12 -16.43
CA LYS A 65 -4.91 -2.77 -17.73
C LYS A 65 -5.63 -4.12 -17.79
N LYS A 66 -5.50 -4.94 -16.73
CA LYS A 66 -6.13 -6.27 -16.70
C LYS A 66 -7.64 -6.21 -16.60
N THR A 67 -8.18 -5.29 -15.81
CA THR A 67 -9.62 -5.17 -15.56
C THR A 67 -10.34 -4.29 -16.57
N GLY A 68 -9.62 -3.41 -17.25
CA GLY A 68 -10.21 -2.37 -18.11
C GLY A 68 -10.82 -1.22 -17.32
N LEU A 69 -10.56 -1.12 -16.01
CA LEU A 69 -11.06 -0.06 -15.14
C LEU A 69 -9.94 0.93 -14.85
N PHE A 70 -10.11 2.17 -15.27
CA PHE A 70 -9.05 3.18 -15.20
C PHE A 70 -9.41 4.28 -14.20
N TYR A 71 -8.48 4.54 -13.28
CA TYR A 71 -8.58 5.67 -12.35
C TYR A 71 -8.06 6.94 -13.00
N THR A 72 -8.51 8.10 -12.51
CA THR A 72 -8.08 9.41 -13.02
C THR A 72 -7.10 10.10 -12.09
N HIS A 73 -7.11 9.77 -10.82
CA HIS A 73 -6.25 10.41 -9.82
C HIS A 73 -5.93 9.46 -8.67
N LEU A 74 -4.67 9.45 -8.26
CA LEU A 74 -4.20 8.74 -7.08
C LEU A 74 -3.77 9.75 -6.02
N SER A 75 -4.28 9.58 -4.81
CA SER A 75 -3.83 10.32 -3.64
C SER A 75 -3.29 9.36 -2.60
N ILE A 76 -2.08 9.61 -2.11
CA ILE A 76 -1.45 8.84 -1.04
C ILE A 76 -1.38 9.74 0.19
N LYS A 77 -1.99 9.31 1.28
CA LYS A 77 -2.07 10.12 2.49
C LYS A 77 -2.15 9.26 3.74
N ASN A 78 -1.86 9.84 4.89
CA ASN A 78 -2.08 9.19 6.17
C ASN A 78 -3.58 9.18 6.46
N MET A 79 -4.15 7.99 6.61
CA MET A 79 -5.56 7.78 6.89
C MET A 79 -5.69 7.11 8.26
N LYS A 80 -6.66 7.55 9.06
CA LYS A 80 -6.82 7.05 10.44
C LYS A 80 -7.55 5.73 10.53
N THR A 81 -8.57 5.52 9.68
CA THR A 81 -9.52 4.40 9.81
C THR A 81 -9.64 3.53 8.56
N ARG A 82 -8.97 3.89 7.47
CA ARG A 82 -9.07 3.16 6.20
C ARG A 82 -7.71 2.89 5.61
N TRP A 83 -7.59 1.79 4.89
CA TRP A 83 -6.40 1.46 4.11
C TRP A 83 -6.46 2.04 2.70
N GLY A 84 -7.67 2.29 2.21
CA GLY A 84 -7.90 2.90 0.93
C GLY A 84 -9.35 3.30 0.78
N SER A 85 -9.65 4.05 -0.26
CA SER A 85 -11.01 4.41 -0.65
C SER A 85 -11.06 4.71 -2.13
N CYS A 86 -12.27 4.67 -2.69
CA CYS A 86 -12.50 4.95 -4.10
C CYS A 86 -13.73 5.84 -4.24
N ASN A 87 -13.57 6.94 -4.96
CA ASN A 87 -14.71 7.73 -5.44
C ASN A 87 -15.00 7.28 -6.87
N HIS A 88 -15.99 6.41 -7.03
CA HIS A 88 -16.28 5.79 -8.33
C HIS A 88 -16.78 6.80 -9.36
N ASN A 89 -17.46 7.87 -8.94
CA ASN A 89 -17.98 8.90 -9.86
C ASN A 89 -16.85 9.69 -10.54
N LYS A 90 -15.81 10.02 -9.79
CA LYS A 90 -14.64 10.77 -10.29
C LYS A 90 -13.48 9.85 -10.70
N ALA A 91 -13.58 8.56 -10.39
CA ALA A 91 -12.50 7.59 -10.54
C ALA A 91 -11.22 7.98 -9.78
N TYR A 92 -11.40 8.49 -8.57
CA TYR A 92 -10.30 8.84 -7.66
C TYR A 92 -10.03 7.67 -6.73
N ILE A 93 -8.77 7.30 -6.59
CA ILE A 93 -8.32 6.29 -5.65
C ILE A 93 -7.44 6.94 -4.60
N ASN A 94 -7.75 6.67 -3.33
CA ASN A 94 -6.96 7.12 -2.19
C ASN A 94 -6.37 5.90 -1.52
N LEU A 95 -5.06 5.93 -1.25
CA LEU A 95 -4.36 4.84 -0.57
C LEU A 95 -3.62 5.38 0.65
N ASN A 96 -3.65 4.59 1.71
CA ASN A 96 -2.95 4.93 2.95
C ASN A 96 -1.46 4.68 2.78
N LEU A 97 -0.63 5.67 3.12
CA LEU A 97 0.82 5.52 3.09
C LEU A 97 1.28 4.30 3.91
N LYS A 98 0.58 3.96 4.99
CA LYS A 98 0.89 2.80 5.84
C LYS A 98 0.75 1.46 5.14
N LEU A 99 0.12 1.40 3.95
CA LEU A 99 0.11 0.17 3.15
C LEU A 99 1.51 -0.31 2.83
N ILE A 100 2.52 0.60 2.80
CA ILE A 100 3.90 0.21 2.53
C ILE A 100 4.47 -0.73 3.61
N GLN A 101 3.82 -0.84 4.76
CA GLN A 101 4.18 -1.78 5.82
C GLN A 101 3.76 -3.21 5.50
N LYS A 102 2.83 -3.41 4.59
CA LYS A 102 2.29 -4.73 4.25
C LYS A 102 3.12 -5.40 3.16
N SER A 103 2.92 -6.72 2.99
CA SER A 103 3.58 -7.46 1.91
C SER A 103 3.12 -6.96 0.54
N LEU A 104 3.92 -7.16 -0.49
CA LEU A 104 3.54 -6.81 -1.85
C LEU A 104 2.26 -7.54 -2.28
N ARG A 105 2.09 -8.80 -1.88
CA ARG A 105 0.87 -9.57 -2.15
C ARG A 105 -0.37 -8.93 -1.55
N ALA A 106 -0.26 -8.46 -0.30
CA ALA A 106 -1.37 -7.79 0.40
C ALA A 106 -1.67 -6.42 -0.22
N ILE A 107 -0.64 -5.66 -0.55
CA ILE A 107 -0.79 -4.36 -1.24
C ILE A 107 -1.52 -4.54 -2.57
N GLU A 108 -1.12 -5.52 -3.35
CA GLU A 108 -1.75 -5.82 -4.64
C GLU A 108 -3.25 -6.14 -4.47
N TYR A 109 -3.60 -6.91 -3.46
CA TYR A 109 -5.00 -7.20 -3.15
C TYR A 109 -5.81 -5.93 -2.83
N VAL A 110 -5.28 -5.06 -1.96
CA VAL A 110 -5.97 -3.81 -1.59
C VAL A 110 -6.18 -2.92 -2.83
N ILE A 111 -5.19 -2.85 -3.69
CA ILE A 111 -5.27 -2.06 -4.92
C ILE A 111 -6.34 -2.62 -5.86
N LEU A 112 -6.40 -3.93 -6.07
CA LEU A 112 -7.46 -4.54 -6.87
C LEU A 112 -8.84 -4.31 -6.24
N HIS A 113 -8.94 -4.38 -4.91
CA HIS A 113 -10.16 -4.08 -4.17
C HIS A 113 -10.67 -2.67 -4.49
N GLU A 114 -9.80 -1.66 -4.42
CA GLU A 114 -10.18 -0.28 -4.70
C GLU A 114 -10.51 -0.04 -6.18
N ILE A 115 -9.75 -0.63 -7.09
CA ILE A 115 -10.05 -0.54 -8.54
C ILE A 115 -11.41 -1.16 -8.84
N SER A 116 -11.75 -2.29 -8.20
CA SER A 116 -13.02 -2.97 -8.39
C SER A 116 -14.23 -2.10 -8.02
N HIS A 117 -14.05 -1.16 -7.08
CA HIS A 117 -15.08 -0.18 -6.75
C HIS A 117 -15.39 0.80 -7.88
N LEU A 118 -14.54 0.92 -8.87
CA LEU A 118 -14.86 1.73 -10.06
C LEU A 118 -16.05 1.17 -10.83
N LYS A 119 -16.27 -0.14 -10.73
CA LYS A 119 -17.39 -0.83 -11.38
C LYS A 119 -18.49 -1.20 -10.39
N PHE A 120 -18.11 -1.64 -9.19
CA PHE A 120 -19.03 -2.09 -8.14
C PHE A 120 -18.82 -1.25 -6.87
N PRO A 121 -19.61 -0.18 -6.69
CA PRO A 121 -19.41 0.72 -5.52
C PRO A 121 -19.60 0.03 -4.17
N ASN A 122 -20.46 -0.98 -4.11
CA ASN A 122 -20.79 -1.71 -2.88
C ASN A 122 -20.06 -3.05 -2.83
N HIS A 123 -19.84 -3.57 -1.61
CA HIS A 123 -19.26 -4.89 -1.38
C HIS A 123 -20.31 -5.98 -1.64
N SER A 124 -20.87 -6.00 -2.83
CA SER A 124 -21.88 -6.95 -3.27
C SER A 124 -21.27 -8.30 -3.65
N LYS A 125 -22.10 -9.29 -3.91
CA LYS A 125 -21.67 -10.58 -4.44
C LYS A 125 -20.92 -10.41 -5.77
N GLU A 126 -21.41 -9.54 -6.62
CA GLU A 126 -20.81 -9.22 -7.93
C GLU A 126 -19.41 -8.63 -7.78
N PHE A 127 -19.21 -7.76 -6.78
CA PHE A 127 -17.91 -7.20 -6.46
C PHE A 127 -16.89 -8.30 -6.11
N TYR A 128 -17.24 -9.20 -5.22
CA TYR A 128 -16.33 -10.28 -4.82
C TYR A 128 -16.11 -11.32 -5.93
N THR A 129 -17.13 -11.60 -6.73
CA THR A 129 -17.01 -12.49 -7.90
C THR A 129 -16.02 -11.89 -8.91
N PHE A 130 -16.10 -10.59 -9.12
CA PHE A 130 -15.19 -9.87 -10.00
C PHE A 130 -13.74 -9.98 -9.52
N ILE A 131 -13.49 -9.72 -8.23
CA ILE A 131 -12.15 -9.84 -7.64
C ILE A 131 -11.64 -11.28 -7.78
N GLU A 132 -12.44 -12.27 -7.43
CA GLU A 132 -12.05 -13.67 -7.50
C GLU A 132 -11.68 -14.10 -8.92
N HIS A 133 -12.37 -13.56 -9.93
CA HIS A 133 -12.06 -13.84 -11.33
C HIS A 133 -10.61 -13.43 -11.68
N PHE A 134 -10.14 -12.29 -11.19
CA PHE A 134 -8.80 -11.79 -11.48
C PHE A 134 -7.75 -12.25 -10.48
N MET A 135 -8.16 -12.56 -9.26
CA MET A 135 -7.25 -12.92 -8.16
C MET A 135 -7.91 -14.03 -7.34
N SER A 136 -7.73 -15.27 -7.79
CA SER A 136 -8.42 -16.44 -7.18
C SER A 136 -8.05 -16.64 -5.71
N ASP A 137 -6.87 -16.21 -5.29
CA ASP A 137 -6.38 -16.32 -3.92
C ASP A 137 -6.65 -15.08 -3.04
N PHE A 138 -7.58 -14.23 -3.46
CA PHE A 138 -7.80 -12.95 -2.76
C PHE A 138 -8.16 -13.11 -1.28
N ARG A 139 -8.88 -14.18 -0.91
CA ARG A 139 -9.23 -14.43 0.50
C ARG A 139 -8.01 -14.72 1.36
N GLN A 140 -7.04 -15.44 0.82
CA GLN A 140 -5.78 -15.70 1.50
C GLN A 140 -4.97 -14.42 1.65
N ARG A 141 -4.91 -13.59 0.61
CA ARG A 141 -4.22 -12.30 0.66
C ARG A 141 -4.87 -11.34 1.65
N GLU A 142 -6.19 -11.33 1.74
CA GLU A 142 -6.93 -10.57 2.74
C GLU A 142 -6.53 -10.97 4.16
N LYS A 143 -6.40 -12.27 4.43
CA LYS A 143 -5.94 -12.76 5.73
C LYS A 143 -4.51 -12.31 6.05
N GLU A 144 -3.61 -12.40 5.07
CA GLU A 144 -2.23 -11.92 5.21
C GLU A 144 -2.21 -10.42 5.50
N PHE A 145 -3.05 -9.67 4.82
CA PHE A 145 -3.19 -8.23 5.02
C PHE A 145 -3.67 -7.87 6.42
N LEU A 146 -4.62 -8.62 6.96
CA LEU A 146 -5.21 -8.37 8.28
C LEU A 146 -4.36 -8.91 9.45
N SER A 147 -3.35 -9.72 9.17
CA SER A 147 -2.51 -10.33 10.21
C SER A 147 -1.49 -9.39 10.85
#